data_122c90bbb52a2c524449fc48547008d6
#
_entry.id   122c90bbb52a2c524449fc48547008d6
#
_cell.length_a   1.000
_cell.length_b   1.000
_cell.length_c   1.000
_cell.angle_alpha   90.00
_cell.angle_beta   90.00
_cell.angle_gamma   90.00
#
_symmetry.space_group_name_H-M   'P 1'
#
loop_
_entity.id
_entity.type
_entity.pdbx_description
1 polymer ?
#
loop_
_entity_poly.entity_id
_entity_poly.type
_entity_poly.pdbx_seq_one_letter_code
_entity_poly.pdbx_strand_id
1 'polypeptide(L)'
;LRQRHARSSRYASQSDYAEVPQRLLMPSVNDPGLWRIRCKRGRERTLVATVLRRALTREASGRPLRIYSAFCRDSLDGQIFVEARRADDVLDAFDGLAGAYTTNTKPFLVPILEMADLLKLEKKNTEVPVGGWVRMKRGKYAGDLAQVLDVAENGEEVGVKLVPRIDMAPQEHDTYTDLSLIH
;
A
#
# COMPACT_ATOMS: atom_id res chain seq x y z
N LEU A 1 -4.51 -18.64 -28.26
CA LEU A 1 -3.78 -17.63 -27.49
C LEU A 1 -4.62 -17.06 -26.34
N ARG A 2 -5.89 -16.68 -26.54
CA ARG A 2 -6.79 -16.15 -25.50
C ARG A 2 -7.05 -17.12 -24.32
N GLN A 3 -7.11 -18.43 -24.57
CA GLN A 3 -7.38 -19.43 -23.50
C GLN A 3 -6.16 -19.71 -22.60
N ARG A 4 -4.93 -19.44 -23.06
CA ARG A 4 -3.73 -19.59 -22.20
C ARG A 4 -3.61 -18.48 -21.15
N HIS A 5 -4.00 -17.25 -21.49
CA HIS A 5 -3.98 -16.13 -20.54
C HIS A 5 -5.11 -16.20 -19.50
N ALA A 6 -6.26 -16.77 -19.82
CA ALA A 6 -7.37 -16.95 -18.88
C ALA A 6 -7.06 -17.96 -17.76
N ARG A 7 -6.16 -18.94 -18.00
CA ARG A 7 -5.73 -19.90 -16.96
C ARG A 7 -4.69 -19.34 -16.00
N SER A 8 -3.83 -18.43 -16.45
CA SER A 8 -2.82 -17.79 -15.59
C SER A 8 -3.44 -16.82 -14.56
N SER A 9 -4.57 -16.18 -14.92
CA SER A 9 -5.24 -15.20 -14.05
C SER A 9 -5.99 -15.80 -12.85
N ARG A 10 -6.28 -17.11 -12.85
CA ARG A 10 -7.08 -17.74 -11.77
C ARG A 10 -6.28 -18.18 -10.56
N TYR A 11 -4.95 -18.15 -10.62
CA TYR A 11 -4.04 -18.57 -9.55
C TYR A 11 -3.12 -17.48 -9.03
N ALA A 12 -3.25 -16.25 -9.50
CA ALA A 12 -2.62 -15.11 -8.84
C ALA A 12 -3.32 -14.95 -7.49
N SER A 13 -2.73 -15.54 -6.45
CA SER A 13 -3.21 -15.35 -5.09
C SER A 13 -3.13 -13.86 -4.78
N GLN A 14 -4.11 -13.34 -4.05
CA GLN A 14 -4.21 -11.93 -3.64
C GLN A 14 -2.92 -11.41 -2.93
N SER A 15 -2.03 -12.33 -2.52
CA SER A 15 -0.72 -12.04 -1.95
C SER A 15 0.34 -11.62 -2.99
N ASP A 16 0.19 -11.99 -4.27
CA ASP A 16 1.18 -11.67 -5.30
C ASP A 16 1.10 -10.21 -5.77
N TYR A 17 -0.03 -9.52 -5.51
CA TYR A 17 -0.16 -8.09 -5.75
C TYR A 17 0.56 -7.21 -4.71
N ALA A 18 1.06 -7.81 -3.64
CA ALA A 18 1.65 -7.06 -2.52
C ALA A 18 3.10 -6.62 -2.76
N GLU A 19 3.79 -7.20 -3.74
CA GLU A 19 5.17 -6.84 -4.06
C GLU A 19 5.32 -6.63 -5.57
N VAL A 20 4.90 -5.44 -6.02
CA VAL A 20 5.30 -5.00 -7.36
C VAL A 20 6.81 -4.80 -7.33
N PRO A 21 7.60 -5.51 -8.15
CA PRO A 21 9.04 -5.31 -8.19
C PRO A 21 9.35 -3.83 -8.43
N GLN A 22 10.25 -3.25 -7.66
CA GLN A 22 10.64 -1.84 -7.76
C GLN A 22 10.98 -1.44 -9.21
N ARG A 23 11.50 -2.39 -9.99
CA ARG A 23 11.82 -2.22 -11.40
C ARG A 23 10.60 -1.90 -12.28
N LEU A 24 9.40 -2.38 -11.92
CA LEU A 24 8.15 -2.06 -12.62
C LEU A 24 7.55 -0.71 -12.21
N LEU A 25 8.02 -0.15 -11.09
CA LEU A 25 7.63 1.19 -10.62
C LEU A 25 8.51 2.30 -11.21
N MET A 26 9.59 1.93 -11.92
CA MET A 26 10.45 2.91 -12.58
C MET A 26 9.76 3.44 -13.83
N PRO A 27 9.63 4.77 -13.99
CA PRO A 27 9.01 5.36 -15.16
C PRO A 27 9.83 5.12 -16.42
N SER A 28 9.13 4.93 -17.52
CA SER A 28 9.71 4.90 -18.87
C SER A 28 10.00 6.33 -19.37
N VAL A 29 10.81 6.46 -20.39
CA VAL A 29 11.16 7.76 -21.02
C VAL A 29 9.92 8.50 -21.55
N ASN A 30 8.88 7.76 -21.97
CA ASN A 30 7.64 8.31 -22.52
C ASN A 30 6.57 8.58 -21.48
N ASP A 31 6.78 8.19 -20.23
CA ASP A 31 5.82 8.39 -19.17
C ASP A 31 5.78 9.87 -18.75
N PRO A 32 4.61 10.35 -18.28
CA PRO A 32 4.51 11.70 -17.75
C PRO A 32 5.35 11.87 -16.49
N GLY A 33 5.81 13.10 -16.27
CA GLY A 33 6.57 13.43 -15.07
C GLY A 33 5.69 13.50 -13.82
N LEU A 34 6.27 13.19 -12.68
CA LEU A 34 5.64 13.36 -11.37
C LEU A 34 6.03 14.71 -10.78
N TRP A 35 5.04 15.55 -10.48
CA TRP A 35 5.23 16.90 -9.97
C TRP A 35 4.78 17.00 -8.52
N ARG A 36 5.62 17.62 -7.69
CA ARG A 36 5.33 17.89 -6.29
C ARG A 36 4.85 19.32 -6.11
N ILE A 37 3.71 19.50 -5.45
CA ILE A 37 3.14 20.81 -5.07
C ILE A 37 3.10 20.90 -3.55
N ARG A 38 3.39 22.06 -3.02
CA ARG A 38 3.21 22.38 -1.61
C ARG A 38 1.78 22.80 -1.33
N CYS A 39 1.24 22.37 -0.21
CA CYS A 39 -0.09 22.73 0.25
C CYS A 39 -0.15 22.92 1.77
N LYS A 40 -1.27 23.41 2.25
CA LYS A 40 -1.52 23.53 3.69
C LYS A 40 -1.64 22.15 4.31
N ARG A 41 -0.88 21.89 5.38
CA ARG A 41 -0.91 20.63 6.14
C ARG A 41 -2.33 20.29 6.61
N GLY A 42 -2.69 19.04 6.52
CA GLY A 42 -4.02 18.52 6.87
C GLY A 42 -5.09 18.74 5.80
N ARG A 43 -4.76 19.38 4.66
CA ARG A 43 -5.69 19.56 3.53
C ARG A 43 -5.33 18.76 2.29
N GLU A 44 -4.30 17.96 2.34
CA GLU A 44 -3.76 17.20 1.22
C GLU A 44 -4.83 16.33 0.56
N ARG A 45 -5.50 15.50 1.34
CA ARG A 45 -6.55 14.59 0.85
C ARG A 45 -7.74 15.34 0.27
N THR A 46 -8.14 16.43 0.92
CA THR A 46 -9.26 17.27 0.45
C THR A 46 -8.92 17.93 -0.89
N LEU A 47 -7.69 18.46 -1.02
CA LEU A 47 -7.23 19.07 -2.27
C LEU A 47 -7.12 18.07 -3.40
N VAL A 48 -6.55 16.87 -3.15
CA VAL A 48 -6.50 15.79 -4.13
C VAL A 48 -7.91 15.42 -4.60
N ALA A 49 -8.85 15.20 -3.68
CA ALA A 49 -10.24 14.88 -4.02
C ALA A 49 -10.90 16.00 -4.84
N THR A 50 -10.62 17.28 -4.51
CA THR A 50 -11.17 18.43 -5.22
C THR A 50 -10.60 18.51 -6.64
N VAL A 51 -9.29 18.30 -6.83
CA VAL A 51 -8.66 18.28 -8.15
C VAL A 51 -9.20 17.15 -9.02
N LEU A 52 -9.33 15.95 -8.49
CA LEU A 52 -9.89 14.81 -9.22
C LEU A 52 -11.35 15.06 -9.62
N ARG A 53 -12.16 15.62 -8.71
CA ARG A 53 -13.54 16.01 -9.03
C ARG A 53 -13.57 17.07 -10.13
N ARG A 54 -12.69 18.08 -10.05
CA ARG A 54 -12.56 19.12 -11.10
C ARG A 54 -12.17 18.50 -12.45
N ALA A 55 -11.26 17.51 -12.47
CA ALA A 55 -10.87 16.80 -13.68
C ALA A 55 -12.07 16.13 -14.34
N LEU A 56 -12.86 15.39 -13.57
CA LEU A 56 -14.08 14.73 -14.06
C LEU A 56 -15.11 15.75 -14.58
N THR A 57 -15.32 16.85 -13.87
CA THR A 57 -16.28 17.90 -14.28
C THR A 57 -15.82 18.58 -15.57
N ARG A 58 -14.53 18.88 -15.71
CA ARG A 58 -13.98 19.48 -16.93
C ARG A 58 -13.99 18.51 -18.11
N GLU A 59 -13.76 17.24 -17.88
CA GLU A 59 -13.88 16.20 -18.89
C GLU A 59 -15.32 16.15 -19.46
N ALA A 60 -16.33 16.14 -18.59
CA ALA A 60 -17.74 16.17 -18.98
C ALA A 60 -18.11 17.44 -19.76
N SER A 61 -17.44 18.57 -19.52
CA SER A 61 -17.64 19.85 -20.24
C SER A 61 -16.80 20.01 -21.51
N GLY A 62 -16.07 18.96 -21.94
CA GLY A 62 -15.26 18.97 -23.15
C GLY A 62 -13.95 19.76 -23.07
N ARG A 63 -13.52 20.13 -21.85
CA ARG A 63 -12.23 20.82 -21.58
C ARG A 63 -11.42 20.05 -20.56
N PRO A 64 -10.90 18.86 -20.90
CA PRO A 64 -10.22 18.00 -19.95
C PRO A 64 -8.95 18.67 -19.38
N LEU A 65 -8.70 18.45 -18.09
CA LEU A 65 -7.40 18.76 -17.48
C LEU A 65 -6.36 17.77 -18.00
N ARG A 66 -5.16 18.25 -18.26
CA ARG A 66 -4.05 17.44 -18.77
C ARG A 66 -3.22 16.81 -17.63
N ILE A 67 -3.92 16.29 -16.63
CA ILE A 67 -3.34 15.52 -15.54
C ILE A 67 -3.76 14.06 -15.65
N TYR A 68 -2.88 13.13 -15.27
CA TYR A 68 -3.13 11.70 -15.34
C TYR A 68 -3.56 11.15 -13.98
N SER A 69 -2.87 11.55 -12.94
CA SER A 69 -3.17 11.13 -11.56
C SER A 69 -2.81 12.22 -10.56
N ALA A 70 -3.40 12.14 -9.36
CA ALA A 70 -3.04 12.98 -8.22
C ALA A 70 -3.17 12.17 -6.94
N PHE A 71 -2.16 12.26 -6.05
CA PHE A 71 -2.17 11.55 -4.77
C PHE A 71 -1.39 12.32 -3.70
N CYS A 72 -1.59 11.93 -2.46
CA CYS A 72 -0.80 12.37 -1.32
C CYS A 72 -0.33 11.17 -0.50
N ARG A 73 0.75 11.35 0.25
CA ARG A 73 1.31 10.35 1.15
C ARG A 73 1.15 10.84 2.58
N ASP A 74 0.65 9.97 3.46
CA ASP A 74 0.46 10.30 4.88
C ASP A 74 1.79 10.59 5.60
N SER A 75 2.89 10.03 5.09
CA SER A 75 4.25 10.27 5.61
C SER A 75 4.85 11.62 5.17
N LEU A 76 4.24 12.34 4.23
CA LEU A 76 4.76 13.56 3.63
C LEU A 76 3.73 14.69 3.71
N ASP A 77 3.61 15.27 4.90
CA ASP A 77 2.68 16.35 5.17
C ASP A 77 2.96 17.61 4.33
N GLY A 78 1.89 18.29 3.92
CA GLY A 78 1.98 19.52 3.16
C GLY A 78 2.42 19.34 1.71
N GLN A 79 2.37 18.11 1.18
CA GLN A 79 2.79 17.80 -0.18
C GLN A 79 1.73 16.99 -0.93
N ILE A 80 1.54 17.35 -2.20
CA ILE A 80 0.67 16.64 -3.14
C ILE A 80 1.50 16.31 -4.37
N PHE A 81 1.32 15.11 -4.88
CA PHE A 81 1.99 14.63 -6.08
C PHE A 81 0.98 14.52 -7.21
N VAL A 82 1.35 15.02 -8.38
CA VAL A 82 0.50 15.05 -9.57
C VAL A 82 1.28 14.60 -10.77
N GLU A 83 0.70 13.69 -11.52
CA GLU A 83 1.27 13.18 -12.75
C GLU A 83 0.79 14.00 -13.94
N ALA A 84 1.71 14.68 -14.63
CA ALA A 84 1.42 15.51 -15.77
C ALA A 84 2.66 15.64 -16.68
N ARG A 85 2.44 16.00 -17.95
CA ARG A 85 3.54 16.22 -18.89
C ARG A 85 4.27 17.54 -18.66
N ARG A 86 3.57 18.57 -18.22
CA ARG A 86 4.10 19.92 -18.01
C ARG A 86 3.73 20.49 -16.66
N ALA A 87 4.58 21.34 -16.13
CA ALA A 87 4.31 22.09 -14.91
C ALA A 87 3.06 22.98 -15.00
N ASP A 88 2.82 23.58 -16.19
CA ASP A 88 1.67 24.44 -16.44
C ASP A 88 0.34 23.70 -16.34
N ASP A 89 0.28 22.43 -16.79
CA ASP A 89 -0.91 21.58 -16.67
C ASP A 89 -1.27 21.33 -15.19
N VAL A 90 -0.23 21.22 -14.34
CA VAL A 90 -0.39 21.09 -12.90
C VAL A 90 -0.87 22.40 -12.26
N LEU A 91 -0.34 23.54 -12.67
CA LEU A 91 -0.79 24.86 -12.20
C LEU A 91 -2.26 25.11 -12.56
N ASP A 92 -2.68 24.78 -13.79
CA ASP A 92 -4.08 24.90 -14.23
C ASP A 92 -5.02 24.01 -13.41
N ALA A 93 -4.58 22.83 -13.01
CA ALA A 93 -5.38 21.92 -12.18
C ALA A 93 -5.63 22.48 -10.78
N PHE A 94 -4.69 23.22 -10.20
CA PHE A 94 -4.76 23.80 -8.86
C PHE A 94 -5.14 25.27 -8.83
N ASP A 95 -5.35 25.90 -9.99
CA ASP A 95 -5.72 27.31 -10.04
C ASP A 95 -6.98 27.60 -9.23
N GLY A 96 -6.94 28.65 -8.42
CA GLY A 96 -8.04 29.08 -7.55
C GLY A 96 -8.38 28.12 -6.40
N LEU A 97 -7.59 27.08 -6.11
CA LEU A 97 -7.82 26.20 -4.98
C LEU A 97 -7.18 26.76 -3.70
N ALA A 98 -8.01 27.08 -2.72
CA ALA A 98 -7.53 27.58 -1.43
C ALA A 98 -6.77 26.48 -0.66
N GLY A 99 -5.52 26.78 -0.32
CA GLY A 99 -4.64 25.85 0.42
C GLY A 99 -3.56 25.18 -0.43
N ALA A 100 -3.59 25.33 -1.75
CA ALA A 100 -2.47 25.01 -2.63
C ALA A 100 -1.56 26.22 -2.80
N TYR A 101 -0.26 26.04 -2.65
CA TYR A 101 0.73 27.12 -2.79
C TYR A 101 1.30 27.17 -4.20
N THR A 102 0.45 27.46 -5.18
CA THR A 102 0.82 27.52 -6.60
C THR A 102 1.31 28.91 -7.03
N THR A 103 0.87 29.97 -6.34
CA THR A 103 1.22 31.33 -6.67
C THR A 103 2.69 31.66 -6.32
N ASN A 104 3.16 31.21 -5.16
CA ASN A 104 4.48 31.52 -4.63
C ASN A 104 5.50 30.38 -4.80
N THR A 105 5.06 29.20 -5.19
CA THR A 105 5.93 28.04 -5.29
C THR A 105 5.64 27.30 -6.59
N LYS A 106 6.64 27.21 -7.46
CA LYS A 106 6.53 26.43 -8.69
C LYS A 106 6.45 24.93 -8.38
N PRO A 107 5.69 24.15 -9.16
CA PRO A 107 5.73 22.72 -9.10
C PRO A 107 7.17 22.19 -9.27
N PHE A 108 7.58 21.27 -8.43
CA PHE A 108 8.90 20.66 -8.48
C PHE A 108 8.82 19.28 -9.13
N LEU A 109 9.62 19.06 -10.16
CA LEU A 109 9.70 17.72 -10.79
C LEU A 109 10.41 16.76 -9.84
N VAL A 110 9.76 15.65 -9.54
CA VAL A 110 10.30 14.61 -8.66
C VAL A 110 11.37 13.83 -9.41
N PRO A 111 12.56 13.62 -8.82
CA PRO A 111 13.59 12.78 -9.41
C PRO A 111 13.11 11.34 -9.58
N ILE A 112 13.56 10.67 -10.65
CA ILE A 112 13.17 9.28 -10.96
C ILE A 112 13.46 8.33 -9.81
N LEU A 113 14.57 8.52 -9.10
CA LEU A 113 14.96 7.68 -7.97
C LEU A 113 13.95 7.74 -6.80
N GLU A 114 13.34 8.91 -6.58
CA GLU A 114 12.33 9.10 -5.53
C GLU A 114 10.94 8.55 -5.94
N MET A 115 10.66 8.45 -7.24
CA MET A 115 9.34 8.01 -7.72
C MET A 115 8.99 6.59 -7.28
N ALA A 116 9.94 5.67 -7.31
CA ALA A 116 9.73 4.29 -6.90
C ALA A 116 9.32 4.19 -5.42
N ASP A 117 9.96 4.97 -4.54
CA ASP A 117 9.64 4.99 -3.11
C ASP A 117 8.29 5.68 -2.83
N LEU A 118 7.96 6.72 -3.58
CA LEU A 118 6.67 7.40 -3.47
C LEU A 118 5.50 6.52 -3.89
N LEU A 119 5.68 5.68 -4.90
CA LEU A 119 4.66 4.76 -5.41
C LEU A 119 4.59 3.44 -4.65
N LYS A 120 5.61 3.12 -3.84
CA LYS A 120 5.63 1.91 -3.03
C LYS A 120 4.47 1.92 -2.03
N LEU A 121 3.60 0.93 -2.15
CA LEU A 121 2.53 0.71 -1.19
C LEU A 121 3.12 0.14 0.09
N GLU A 122 3.01 0.84 1.20
CA GLU A 122 3.28 0.26 2.50
C GLU A 122 2.18 -0.77 2.79
N LYS A 123 2.60 -1.99 3.10
CA LYS A 123 1.66 -2.99 3.62
C LYS A 123 1.15 -2.43 4.95
N LYS A 124 -0.11 -2.05 5.01
CA LYS A 124 -0.76 -1.87 6.32
C LYS A 124 -0.64 -3.20 7.04
N ASN A 125 -0.03 -3.20 8.22
CA ASN A 125 -0.12 -4.34 9.11
C ASN A 125 -1.60 -4.66 9.24
N THR A 126 -2.02 -5.78 8.69
CA THR A 126 -3.41 -6.21 8.77
C THR A 126 -3.63 -6.51 10.24
N GLU A 127 -4.42 -5.69 10.91
CA GLU A 127 -4.84 -5.97 12.28
C GLU A 127 -5.50 -7.33 12.27
N VAL A 128 -4.94 -8.23 13.05
CA VAL A 128 -5.44 -9.61 13.14
C VAL A 128 -6.55 -9.62 14.18
N PRO A 129 -7.83 -9.84 13.80
CA PRO A 129 -8.91 -9.82 14.75
C PRO A 129 -8.83 -11.03 15.70
N VAL A 130 -9.12 -10.81 16.97
CA VAL A 130 -9.28 -11.89 17.96
C VAL A 130 -10.42 -12.81 17.50
N GLY A 131 -10.20 -14.12 17.59
CA GLY A 131 -11.13 -15.15 17.07
C GLY A 131 -10.95 -15.44 15.57
N GLY A 132 -10.17 -14.65 14.84
CA GLY A 132 -9.85 -14.87 13.42
C GLY A 132 -8.97 -16.10 13.19
N TRP A 133 -8.88 -16.54 11.94
CA TRP A 133 -8.03 -17.65 11.53
C TRP A 133 -6.79 -17.15 10.80
N VAL A 134 -5.64 -17.68 11.19
CA VAL A 134 -4.34 -17.36 10.59
C VAL A 134 -3.62 -18.63 10.16
N ARG A 135 -2.73 -18.52 9.17
CA ARG A 135 -1.88 -19.62 8.73
C ARG A 135 -0.46 -19.41 9.22
N MET A 136 0.09 -20.38 9.90
CA MET A 136 1.47 -20.35 10.40
C MET A 136 2.47 -20.39 9.24
N LYS A 137 3.39 -19.43 9.19
CA LYS A 137 4.40 -19.35 8.11
C LYS A 137 5.68 -20.12 8.43
N ARG A 138 6.05 -20.25 9.70
CA ARG A 138 7.33 -20.81 10.14
C ARG A 138 7.14 -21.73 11.36
N GLY A 139 8.14 -22.52 11.67
CA GLY A 139 8.17 -23.41 12.83
C GLY A 139 7.56 -24.79 12.57
N LYS A 140 7.41 -25.59 13.63
CA LYS A 140 6.89 -26.97 13.62
C LYS A 140 5.51 -27.08 12.95
N TYR A 141 4.70 -26.03 13.06
CA TYR A 141 3.33 -25.95 12.54
C TYR A 141 3.21 -25.13 11.26
N ALA A 142 4.30 -24.98 10.50
CA ALA A 142 4.27 -24.24 9.25
C ALA A 142 3.22 -24.82 8.28
N GLY A 143 2.34 -23.96 7.74
CA GLY A 143 1.23 -24.34 6.87
C GLY A 143 -0.08 -24.65 7.58
N ASP A 144 -0.07 -24.87 8.90
CA ASP A 144 -1.27 -25.18 9.67
C ASP A 144 -2.12 -23.94 9.95
N LEU A 145 -3.42 -24.16 10.13
CA LEU A 145 -4.36 -23.12 10.54
C LEU A 145 -4.38 -23.00 12.07
N ALA A 146 -4.40 -21.79 12.55
CA ALA A 146 -4.47 -21.43 13.96
C ALA A 146 -5.58 -20.41 14.19
N GLN A 147 -6.27 -20.51 15.32
CA GLN A 147 -7.23 -19.51 15.75
C GLN A 147 -6.55 -18.49 16.67
N VAL A 148 -6.75 -17.21 16.40
CA VAL A 148 -6.23 -16.13 17.23
C VAL A 148 -7.01 -16.05 18.54
N LEU A 149 -6.30 -16.15 19.66
CA LEU A 149 -6.88 -16.01 21.00
C LEU A 149 -6.78 -14.57 21.49
N ASP A 150 -5.60 -13.99 21.38
CA ASP A 150 -5.29 -12.63 21.81
C ASP A 150 -4.24 -11.99 20.93
N VAL A 151 -4.14 -10.68 21.00
CA VAL A 151 -3.15 -9.87 20.30
C VAL A 151 -2.56 -8.91 21.31
N ALA A 152 -1.23 -8.89 21.42
CA ALA A 152 -0.55 -7.98 22.32
C ALA A 152 -0.82 -6.51 21.92
N GLU A 153 -0.76 -5.58 22.87
CA GLU A 153 -1.04 -4.15 22.63
C GLU A 153 -0.12 -3.52 21.59
N ASN A 154 1.11 -4.03 21.45
CA ASN A 154 2.07 -3.59 20.43
C ASN A 154 1.76 -4.14 19.02
N GLY A 155 0.81 -5.09 18.87
CA GLY A 155 0.44 -5.74 17.61
C GLY A 155 1.52 -6.66 17.02
N GLU A 156 2.65 -6.87 17.70
CA GLU A 156 3.77 -7.68 17.20
C GLU A 156 3.65 -9.16 17.57
N GLU A 157 2.99 -9.45 18.69
CA GLU A 157 2.80 -10.80 19.19
C GLU A 157 1.32 -11.17 19.15
N VAL A 158 1.06 -12.41 18.73
CA VAL A 158 -0.31 -12.94 18.60
C VAL A 158 -0.37 -14.30 19.27
N GLY A 159 -1.18 -14.43 20.31
CA GLY A 159 -1.49 -15.70 20.94
C GLY A 159 -2.41 -16.53 20.04
N VAL A 160 -2.03 -17.78 19.72
CA VAL A 160 -2.80 -18.63 18.81
C VAL A 160 -3.07 -20.01 19.38
N LYS A 161 -4.27 -20.52 19.12
CA LYS A 161 -4.66 -21.91 19.42
C LYS A 161 -4.46 -22.77 18.19
N LEU A 162 -3.68 -23.83 18.37
CA LEU A 162 -3.36 -24.83 17.34
C LEU A 162 -3.91 -26.20 17.72
N VAL A 163 -4.16 -27.02 16.71
CA VAL A 163 -4.38 -28.46 16.91
C VAL A 163 -3.00 -29.11 17.00
N PRO A 164 -2.65 -29.76 18.11
CA PRO A 164 -1.36 -30.41 18.27
C PRO A 164 -1.22 -31.56 17.27
N ARG A 165 -0.07 -31.67 16.63
CA ARG A 165 0.26 -32.86 15.80
C ARG A 165 0.58 -34.00 16.72
N ILE A 166 -0.07 -35.14 16.48
CA ILE A 166 0.23 -36.38 17.19
C ILE A 166 1.55 -36.91 16.67
N ASP A 167 2.51 -37.06 17.55
CA ASP A 167 3.78 -37.69 17.23
C ASP A 167 3.63 -39.21 17.43
N MET A 168 3.69 -39.94 16.33
CA MET A 168 3.53 -41.41 16.31
C MET A 168 4.87 -42.14 16.50
N ALA A 169 5.96 -41.43 16.65
CA ALA A 169 7.25 -42.01 16.95
C ALA A 169 7.22 -42.62 18.36
N PRO A 170 7.76 -43.84 18.59
CA PRO A 170 7.85 -44.38 19.92
C PRO A 170 8.75 -43.48 20.77
N GLN A 171 8.18 -42.86 21.78
CA GLN A 171 8.93 -42.07 22.75
C GLN A 171 9.68 -43.06 23.65
N GLU A 172 11.00 -43.08 23.57
CA GLU A 172 11.82 -43.60 24.66
C GLU A 172 11.51 -42.74 25.89
N HIS A 173 11.10 -43.40 26.96
CA HIS A 173 10.71 -42.78 28.22
C HIS A 173 11.80 -41.82 28.72
N ASP A 174 11.63 -40.54 28.48
CA ASP A 174 12.34 -39.52 29.22
C ASP A 174 11.37 -38.80 30.16
N THR A 175 11.69 -38.99 31.41
CA THR A 175 11.29 -38.35 32.64
C THR A 175 10.53 -37.01 32.48
N TYR A 176 9.43 -36.94 33.20
CA TYR A 176 8.66 -35.76 33.55
C TYR A 176 9.53 -34.50 33.65
N THR A 177 9.44 -33.62 32.68
CA THR A 177 9.91 -32.24 32.82
C THR A 177 8.70 -31.35 32.96
N ASP A 178 8.68 -30.72 34.09
CA ASP A 178 7.72 -29.79 34.65
C ASP A 178 7.23 -28.72 33.63
N LEU A 179 5.92 -28.64 33.43
CA LEU A 179 5.24 -27.71 32.52
C LEU A 179 5.09 -26.29 33.09
N SER A 180 6.03 -25.83 33.90
CA SER A 180 5.93 -24.54 34.61
C SER A 180 6.76 -23.38 34.04
N LEU A 181 7.19 -23.43 32.78
CA LEU A 181 7.92 -22.32 32.16
C LEU A 181 7.41 -22.04 30.74
N ILE A 182 6.26 -21.42 30.64
CA ILE A 182 5.89 -20.59 29.49
C ILE A 182 5.56 -19.21 30.06
N HIS A 183 6.57 -18.37 30.04
CA HIS A 183 6.42 -16.93 30.12
C HIS A 183 6.36 -16.39 28.72
#